data_9056c5fa33c5ce882803e663cc45698c
#
_entry.id   9056c5fa33c5ce882803e663cc45698c
#
_cell.length_a   1.000
_cell.length_b   1.000
_cell.length_c   1.000
_cell.angle_alpha   90.00
_cell.angle_beta   90.00
_cell.angle_gamma   90.00
#
_symmetry.space_group_name_H-M   'P 1'
#
loop_
_entity.id
_entity.type
_entity.pdbx_description
1 polymer ?
#
loop_
_entity_poly.entity_id
_entity_poly.type
_entity_poly.pdbx_seq_one_letter_code
_entity_poly.pdbx_strand_id
1 'polypeptide(L)'
;MTFKSDIEIAQACEMQKITEIAKLAGINEEYLELYGNYKAKINYKLLKDAEQKQGKLVLVTAINPTPAGEGKTTTTVGLADALRKLGKNSMMAIREPSLGPVFGVKGGAAGGGYAQIVPMEDINLHFTGDFHAIGAANNLLAAMLDNHIQQGNELNIDPRRITWRRAVDMNDRQLRNIVIGLGGKANGTPREDGFDITVASEIMAVLCLSSDIEDLKNRLARIIVGYSYDNKPVTAGYLNAQGAMSALLKDALKPNLVQSLEGTPAFVHCGPFANIAHGCNSITATRMALALSDYTVTEAGFGADLGAEKFLDIKCRIAGLKPDAVVIVATVRALKFNGGVPKDQLNNENLEALEKGLPNLLQHVSNITGVYKLPAVVAINAFPTDTEAELNLIRTKCEELGVNVALSEVWAKGGAGGRELAEEVIKLCEKPNEFQFAYDDTLSIKEKIEAIAKKIYHADSVNFVEKAPKQLEELEALGFGNLPVCMAKTQNSFSDNPALLGAPKNFSISVRNLKVSAGAGFIVALTGDIMTMPGLPKRPAAERIDIDNDGKITGLF
;
A
#
# COMPACT_ATOMS: atom_id res chain seq x y z
N MET A 1 -3.95 33.12 12.00
CA MET A 1 -4.18 31.97 12.91
C MET A 1 -3.13 30.94 12.59
N THR A 2 -2.32 30.56 13.55
CA THR A 2 -1.39 29.41 13.40
C THR A 2 -2.23 28.15 13.48
N PHE A 3 -2.27 27.34 12.43
CA PHE A 3 -2.91 26.04 12.47
C PHE A 3 -2.10 25.12 13.39
N LYS A 4 -2.77 24.31 14.20
CA LYS A 4 -2.11 23.25 14.99
C LYS A 4 -1.50 22.22 14.01
N SER A 5 -0.35 21.67 14.38
CA SER A 5 0.25 20.53 13.66
C SER A 5 -0.59 19.25 13.85
N ASP A 6 -0.40 18.27 12.97
CA ASP A 6 -1.15 17.02 13.01
C ASP A 6 -0.98 16.30 14.37
N ILE A 7 0.24 16.29 14.92
CA ILE A 7 0.49 15.69 16.25
C ILE A 7 -0.18 16.48 17.38
N GLU A 8 -0.22 17.81 17.33
CA GLU A 8 -0.91 18.62 18.35
C GLU A 8 -2.43 18.38 18.33
N ILE A 9 -3.02 18.17 17.15
CA ILE A 9 -4.43 17.81 17.01
C ILE A 9 -4.67 16.41 17.59
N ALA A 10 -3.84 15.42 17.23
CA ALA A 10 -3.95 14.06 17.73
C ALA A 10 -3.80 13.97 19.24
N GLN A 11 -2.80 14.66 19.82
CA GLN A 11 -2.57 14.71 21.28
C GLN A 11 -3.68 15.42 22.05
N ALA A 12 -4.43 16.31 21.43
CA ALA A 12 -5.58 16.98 22.04
C ALA A 12 -6.86 16.13 22.00
N CYS A 13 -6.85 14.98 21.35
CA CYS A 13 -8.02 14.11 21.23
C CYS A 13 -8.32 13.36 22.54
N GLU A 14 -9.54 13.45 23.01
CA GLU A 14 -10.06 12.60 24.10
C GLU A 14 -10.50 11.25 23.50
N MET A 15 -9.55 10.30 23.41
CA MET A 15 -9.81 8.98 22.85
C MET A 15 -10.77 8.15 23.70
N GLN A 16 -11.71 7.46 23.05
CA GLN A 16 -12.53 6.43 23.70
C GLN A 16 -11.67 5.19 23.99
N LYS A 17 -12.06 4.42 25.02
CA LYS A 17 -11.42 3.12 25.27
C LYS A 17 -11.64 2.18 24.10
N ILE A 18 -10.64 1.39 23.76
CA ILE A 18 -10.71 0.48 22.63
C ILE A 18 -11.82 -0.58 22.76
N THR A 19 -12.21 -0.90 23.98
CA THR A 19 -13.36 -1.78 24.27
C THR A 19 -14.69 -1.15 23.84
N GLU A 20 -14.85 0.17 23.98
CA GLU A 20 -16.03 0.89 23.51
C GLU A 20 -16.05 0.96 21.96
N ILE A 21 -14.89 1.19 21.35
CA ILE A 21 -14.74 1.17 19.90
C ILE A 21 -15.04 -0.22 19.33
N ALA A 22 -14.57 -1.28 19.99
CA ALA A 22 -14.89 -2.66 19.59
C ALA A 22 -16.39 -2.96 19.68
N LYS A 23 -17.04 -2.53 20.79
CA LYS A 23 -18.49 -2.64 20.95
C LYS A 23 -19.25 -1.89 19.85
N LEU A 24 -18.79 -0.67 19.52
CA LEU A 24 -19.35 0.15 18.45
C LEU A 24 -19.20 -0.52 17.07
N ALA A 25 -18.13 -1.30 16.86
CA ALA A 25 -17.88 -2.09 15.68
C ALA A 25 -18.61 -3.45 15.66
N GLY A 26 -19.29 -3.83 16.76
CA GLY A 26 -19.95 -5.13 16.89
C GLY A 26 -18.98 -6.29 17.14
N ILE A 27 -17.80 -6.01 17.73
CA ILE A 27 -16.78 -7.01 18.04
C ILE A 27 -16.92 -7.44 19.50
N ASN A 28 -17.15 -8.74 19.75
CA ASN A 28 -17.23 -9.30 21.09
C ASN A 28 -15.86 -9.32 21.78
N GLU A 29 -15.84 -9.21 23.10
CA GLU A 29 -14.62 -9.17 23.92
C GLU A 29 -13.73 -10.40 23.75
N GLU A 30 -14.29 -11.57 23.46
CA GLU A 30 -13.55 -12.82 23.23
C GLU A 30 -12.58 -12.77 22.05
N TYR A 31 -12.80 -11.84 21.10
CA TYR A 31 -11.91 -11.63 19.95
C TYR A 31 -10.87 -10.54 20.18
N LEU A 32 -10.91 -9.84 21.35
CA LEU A 32 -10.02 -8.72 21.65
C LEU A 32 -8.76 -9.20 22.39
N GLU A 33 -7.61 -8.78 21.90
CA GLU A 33 -6.34 -8.84 22.60
C GLU A 33 -5.85 -7.42 22.84
N LEU A 34 -6.01 -6.92 24.07
CA LEU A 34 -5.76 -5.53 24.41
C LEU A 34 -4.26 -5.18 24.40
N TYR A 35 -3.91 -4.11 23.74
CA TYR A 35 -2.60 -3.46 23.74
C TYR A 35 -2.70 -2.08 24.39
N GLY A 36 -2.96 -2.06 25.68
CA GLY A 36 -3.29 -0.85 26.45
C GLY A 36 -4.75 -0.42 26.28
N ASN A 37 -5.03 0.86 26.51
CA ASN A 37 -6.41 1.37 26.56
C ASN A 37 -7.01 1.71 25.20
N TYR A 38 -6.17 1.94 24.17
CA TYR A 38 -6.60 2.62 22.94
C TYR A 38 -6.32 1.82 21.66
N LYS A 39 -5.79 0.62 21.78
CA LYS A 39 -5.52 -0.29 20.66
C LYS A 39 -5.71 -1.75 21.07
N ALA A 40 -6.10 -2.59 20.12
CA ALA A 40 -6.26 -4.03 20.35
C ALA A 40 -5.95 -4.78 19.04
N LYS A 41 -5.50 -6.02 19.17
CA LYS A 41 -5.50 -6.97 18.06
C LYS A 41 -6.81 -7.73 18.03
N ILE A 42 -7.29 -8.04 16.83
CA ILE A 42 -8.53 -8.79 16.62
C ILE A 42 -8.21 -10.20 16.14
N ASN A 43 -8.71 -11.18 16.87
CA ASN A 43 -8.51 -12.57 16.52
C ASN A 43 -9.19 -12.90 15.17
N TYR A 44 -8.45 -13.50 14.25
CA TYR A 44 -8.96 -13.86 12.92
C TYR A 44 -10.09 -14.92 12.96
N LYS A 45 -10.32 -15.59 14.10
CA LYS A 45 -11.50 -16.47 14.30
C LYS A 45 -12.81 -15.72 14.11
N LEU A 46 -12.85 -14.42 14.38
CA LEU A 46 -14.01 -13.58 14.15
C LEU A 46 -14.56 -13.75 12.72
N LEU A 47 -13.71 -13.90 11.70
CA LEU A 47 -14.15 -14.14 10.31
C LEU A 47 -14.84 -15.49 10.09
N LYS A 48 -14.60 -16.49 10.94
CA LYS A 48 -15.26 -17.80 10.87
C LYS A 48 -16.62 -17.78 11.57
N ASP A 49 -16.73 -16.95 12.60
CA ASP A 49 -17.87 -16.94 13.51
C ASP A 49 -18.88 -15.80 13.18
N ALA A 50 -18.42 -14.76 12.47
CA ALA A 50 -19.28 -13.66 12.06
C ALA A 50 -20.28 -14.09 10.97
N GLU A 51 -21.52 -13.65 11.11
CA GLU A 51 -22.46 -13.65 9.97
C GLU A 51 -21.82 -12.90 8.81
N GLN A 52 -21.77 -13.51 7.62
CA GLN A 52 -21.18 -12.90 6.44
C GLN A 52 -22.07 -11.75 5.95
N LYS A 53 -22.05 -10.61 6.64
CA LYS A 53 -22.50 -9.36 6.06
C LYS A 53 -21.57 -9.03 4.88
N GLN A 54 -22.15 -8.69 3.76
CA GLN A 54 -21.41 -8.16 2.62
C GLN A 54 -21.59 -6.65 2.62
N GLY A 55 -20.80 -5.95 3.42
CA GLY A 55 -20.72 -4.49 3.38
C GLY A 55 -20.21 -3.99 2.03
N LYS A 56 -20.49 -2.72 1.73
CA LYS A 56 -20.00 -2.05 0.53
C LYS A 56 -18.52 -1.72 0.64
N LEU A 57 -17.74 -2.10 -0.36
CA LEU A 57 -16.29 -1.84 -0.43
C LEU A 57 -16.02 -0.58 -1.24
N VAL A 58 -15.49 0.45 -0.60
CA VAL A 58 -15.11 1.72 -1.21
C VAL A 58 -13.60 1.84 -1.26
N LEU A 59 -13.03 1.93 -2.46
CA LEU A 59 -11.60 2.11 -2.67
C LEU A 59 -11.28 3.60 -2.84
N VAL A 60 -10.40 4.13 -2.00
CA VAL A 60 -9.82 5.47 -2.16
C VAL A 60 -8.44 5.35 -2.83
N THR A 61 -8.28 6.01 -3.95
CA THR A 61 -7.04 6.10 -4.71
C THR A 61 -6.77 7.56 -5.08
N ALA A 62 -5.78 7.85 -5.92
CA ALA A 62 -5.49 9.22 -6.35
C ALA A 62 -4.89 9.26 -7.76
N ILE A 63 -4.67 10.46 -8.25
CA ILE A 63 -3.79 10.75 -9.39
C ILE A 63 -2.33 10.41 -9.06
N ASN A 64 -1.43 10.48 -10.05
CA ASN A 64 0.00 10.27 -9.80
C ASN A 64 0.51 11.21 -8.70
N PRO A 65 1.31 10.70 -7.73
CA PRO A 65 1.76 11.51 -6.60
C PRO A 65 2.69 12.63 -7.03
N THR A 66 2.52 13.77 -6.37
CA THR A 66 3.33 14.97 -6.56
C THR A 66 4.03 15.36 -5.25
N PRO A 67 5.04 16.26 -5.31
CA PRO A 67 5.68 16.78 -4.10
C PRO A 67 4.75 17.52 -3.14
N ALA A 68 3.54 17.91 -3.60
CA ALA A 68 2.53 18.57 -2.78
C ALA A 68 1.69 17.60 -1.93
N GLY A 69 1.66 16.31 -2.31
CA GLY A 69 0.77 15.30 -1.73
C GLY A 69 -0.69 15.44 -2.21
N GLU A 70 -1.45 14.36 -2.22
CA GLU A 70 -2.84 14.32 -2.68
C GLU A 70 -3.85 14.17 -1.52
N GLY A 71 -3.41 13.65 -0.35
CA GLY A 71 -4.25 13.50 0.83
C GLY A 71 -5.17 12.27 0.81
N LYS A 72 -4.74 11.16 0.22
CA LYS A 72 -5.52 9.90 0.18
C LYS A 72 -5.97 9.42 1.56
N THR A 73 -5.04 9.24 2.50
CA THR A 73 -5.37 8.73 3.84
C THR A 73 -6.29 9.70 4.58
N THR A 74 -6.03 11.01 4.48
CA THR A 74 -6.90 12.06 5.03
C THR A 74 -8.32 11.94 4.46
N THR A 75 -8.45 11.76 3.13
CA THR A 75 -9.76 11.56 2.48
C THR A 75 -10.41 10.25 2.93
N THR A 76 -9.64 9.16 3.07
CA THR A 76 -10.14 7.86 3.54
C THR A 76 -10.75 7.96 4.95
N VAL A 77 -10.02 8.58 5.88
CA VAL A 77 -10.50 8.78 7.26
C VAL A 77 -11.72 9.71 7.28
N GLY A 78 -11.61 10.88 6.63
CA GLY A 78 -12.70 11.85 6.61
C GLY A 78 -13.97 11.33 5.92
N LEU A 79 -13.85 10.50 4.88
CA LEU A 79 -15.00 9.84 4.24
C LEU A 79 -15.68 8.84 5.18
N ALA A 80 -14.89 8.02 5.90
CA ALA A 80 -15.46 7.07 6.86
C ALA A 80 -16.18 7.79 8.00
N ASP A 81 -15.61 8.88 8.53
CA ASP A 81 -16.24 9.74 9.52
C ASP A 81 -17.52 10.41 8.96
N ALA A 82 -17.49 10.88 7.72
CA ALA A 82 -18.64 11.50 7.06
C ALA A 82 -19.80 10.51 6.85
N LEU A 83 -19.51 9.28 6.41
CA LEU A 83 -20.51 8.21 6.30
C LEU A 83 -21.18 7.95 7.66
N ARG A 84 -20.41 7.96 8.74
CA ARG A 84 -20.93 7.77 10.09
C ARG A 84 -21.82 8.93 10.53
N LYS A 85 -21.47 10.18 10.21
CA LYS A 85 -22.32 11.35 10.45
C LYS A 85 -23.63 11.31 9.68
N LEU A 86 -23.66 10.61 8.55
CA LEU A 86 -24.90 10.32 7.77
C LEU A 86 -25.68 9.10 8.31
N GLY A 87 -25.32 8.57 9.48
CA GLY A 87 -25.99 7.44 10.12
C GLY A 87 -25.67 6.07 9.50
N LYS A 88 -24.62 5.97 8.69
CA LYS A 88 -24.18 4.69 8.13
C LYS A 88 -23.17 4.02 9.06
N ASN A 89 -23.26 2.70 9.22
CA ASN A 89 -22.24 1.94 9.93
C ASN A 89 -21.03 1.78 9.01
N SER A 90 -20.02 2.65 9.21
CA SER A 90 -18.77 2.64 8.44
C SER A 90 -17.59 2.22 9.29
N MET A 91 -16.64 1.55 8.65
CA MET A 91 -15.31 1.23 9.17
C MET A 91 -14.27 1.52 8.09
N MET A 92 -13.02 1.65 8.50
CA MET A 92 -11.92 1.75 7.56
C MET A 92 -10.89 0.63 7.76
N ALA A 93 -10.22 0.25 6.66
CA ALA A 93 -9.09 -0.67 6.67
C ALA A 93 -7.94 -0.02 5.90
N ILE A 94 -6.86 0.32 6.60
CA ILE A 94 -5.73 1.07 6.07
C ILE A 94 -4.40 0.42 6.40
N ARG A 95 -3.34 0.93 5.77
CA ARG A 95 -1.98 0.39 5.97
C ARG A 95 -1.34 0.92 7.24
N GLU A 96 -0.49 0.09 7.84
CA GLU A 96 0.41 0.47 8.91
C GLU A 96 1.64 1.20 8.33
N PRO A 97 2.09 2.34 8.92
CA PRO A 97 3.27 3.06 8.45
C PRO A 97 4.57 2.36 8.85
N SER A 98 5.60 2.49 8.00
CA SER A 98 6.95 2.01 8.23
C SER A 98 7.82 3.10 8.85
N LEU A 99 8.71 2.73 9.77
CA LEU A 99 9.63 3.65 10.46
C LEU A 99 10.56 4.40 9.48
N GLY A 100 11.04 3.74 8.44
CA GLY A 100 11.93 4.37 7.47
C GLY A 100 11.35 5.63 6.84
N PRO A 101 10.15 5.62 6.24
CA PRO A 101 9.45 6.81 5.78
C PRO A 101 9.16 7.83 6.88
N VAL A 102 8.75 7.40 8.08
CA VAL A 102 8.44 8.28 9.22
C VAL A 102 9.64 9.11 9.63
N PHE A 103 10.81 8.50 9.79
CA PHE A 103 12.06 9.18 10.11
C PHE A 103 12.76 9.80 8.89
N GLY A 104 12.29 9.52 7.67
CA GLY A 104 12.85 10.00 6.40
C GLY A 104 12.26 11.32 5.93
N VAL A 105 11.44 11.26 4.89
CA VAL A 105 10.89 12.44 4.19
C VAL A 105 9.41 12.65 4.46
N LYS A 106 8.66 11.58 4.71
CA LYS A 106 7.22 11.56 4.58
C LYS A 106 6.57 11.38 5.93
N GLY A 107 5.54 12.20 6.18
CA GLY A 107 4.62 12.00 7.30
C GLY A 107 4.05 10.59 7.35
N GLY A 108 3.64 10.15 8.52
CA GLY A 108 3.03 8.85 8.74
C GLY A 108 1.74 8.64 7.95
N ALA A 109 1.26 7.40 7.94
CA ALA A 109 0.03 7.03 7.26
C ALA A 109 -1.23 7.19 8.14
N ALA A 110 -1.23 8.11 9.11
CA ALA A 110 -2.34 8.29 10.05
C ALA A 110 -3.44 9.26 9.58
N GLY A 111 -3.30 9.86 8.42
CA GLY A 111 -4.14 10.98 7.94
C GLY A 111 -3.52 12.32 8.28
N GLY A 112 -4.32 13.40 8.29
CA GLY A 112 -3.85 14.75 8.62
C GLY A 112 -5.00 15.69 8.98
N GLY A 113 -4.66 16.80 9.67
CA GLY A 113 -5.65 17.75 10.19
C GLY A 113 -6.65 17.07 11.11
N TYR A 114 -7.92 17.35 10.90
CA TYR A 114 -9.02 16.76 11.67
C TYR A 114 -9.52 15.40 11.12
N ALA A 115 -8.87 14.85 10.12
CA ALA A 115 -9.15 13.52 9.58
C ALA A 115 -7.94 12.59 9.80
N GLN A 116 -7.77 12.14 11.03
CA GLN A 116 -6.67 11.27 11.48
C GLN A 116 -7.20 10.06 12.26
N ILE A 117 -6.40 8.98 12.28
CA ILE A 117 -6.55 7.87 13.22
C ILE A 117 -5.61 8.06 14.41
N VAL A 118 -6.06 7.61 15.58
CA VAL A 118 -5.34 7.73 16.86
C VAL A 118 -5.32 6.40 17.61
N PRO A 119 -4.29 6.12 18.43
CA PRO A 119 -3.18 6.99 18.87
C PRO A 119 -2.10 7.16 17.78
N MET A 120 -1.89 8.39 17.31
CA MET A 120 -1.02 8.69 16.17
C MET A 120 0.44 8.31 16.42
N GLU A 121 0.95 8.60 17.64
CA GLU A 121 2.34 8.32 18.02
C GLU A 121 2.63 6.81 17.96
N ASP A 122 1.78 6.00 18.59
CA ASP A 122 1.94 4.55 18.62
C ASP A 122 1.88 3.96 17.20
N ILE A 123 0.93 4.42 16.39
CA ILE A 123 0.74 3.94 15.02
C ILE A 123 1.98 4.21 14.16
N ASN A 124 2.62 5.37 14.32
CA ASN A 124 3.77 5.78 13.51
C ASN A 124 5.12 5.29 14.04
N LEU A 125 5.19 4.79 15.27
CA LEU A 125 6.43 4.31 15.90
C LEU A 125 6.37 2.79 16.13
N HIS A 126 6.27 2.36 17.38
CA HIS A 126 6.13 0.95 17.74
C HIS A 126 4.67 0.62 18.06
N PHE A 127 3.91 0.23 17.04
CA PHE A 127 2.47 0.07 17.17
C PHE A 127 2.09 -1.14 18.04
N THR A 128 2.21 -2.34 17.50
CA THR A 128 1.92 -3.61 18.19
C THR A 128 2.97 -4.67 17.94
N GLY A 129 4.03 -4.34 17.21
CA GLY A 129 5.18 -5.20 16.95
C GLY A 129 5.13 -5.97 15.63
N ASP A 130 4.17 -5.70 14.74
CA ASP A 130 4.01 -6.43 13.49
C ASP A 130 5.23 -6.33 12.58
N PHE A 131 5.78 -5.12 12.39
CA PHE A 131 6.98 -4.91 11.59
C PHE A 131 8.20 -5.60 12.19
N HIS A 132 8.34 -5.60 13.52
CA HIS A 132 9.40 -6.34 14.20
C HIS A 132 9.28 -7.85 13.96
N ALA A 133 8.07 -8.41 14.07
CA ALA A 133 7.81 -9.82 13.80
C ALA A 133 8.14 -10.20 12.36
N ILE A 134 7.77 -9.35 11.39
CA ILE A 134 8.09 -9.53 9.96
C ILE A 134 9.60 -9.53 9.75
N GLY A 135 10.32 -8.53 10.30
CA GLY A 135 11.78 -8.45 10.22
C GLY A 135 12.46 -9.67 10.87
N ALA A 136 11.98 -10.10 12.03
CA ALA A 136 12.48 -11.28 12.72
C ALA A 136 12.29 -12.57 11.92
N ALA A 137 11.10 -12.79 11.33
CA ALA A 137 10.82 -13.95 10.49
C ALA A 137 11.67 -13.95 9.20
N ASN A 138 11.84 -12.78 8.58
CA ASN A 138 12.69 -12.61 7.41
C ASN A 138 14.16 -12.95 7.70
N ASN A 139 14.67 -12.45 8.81
CA ASN A 139 16.07 -12.62 9.19
C ASN A 139 16.34 -14.03 9.75
N LEU A 140 15.33 -14.69 10.37
CA LEU A 140 15.41 -16.10 10.72
C LEU A 140 15.62 -16.96 9.47
N LEU A 141 14.84 -16.73 8.40
CA LEU A 141 15.01 -17.47 7.15
C LEU A 141 16.41 -17.25 6.54
N ALA A 142 16.92 -16.01 6.56
CA ALA A 142 18.28 -15.70 6.10
C ALA A 142 19.34 -16.43 6.93
N ALA A 143 19.19 -16.46 8.26
CA ALA A 143 20.11 -17.16 9.15
C ALA A 143 20.07 -18.68 8.94
N MET A 144 18.88 -19.28 8.75
CA MET A 144 18.71 -20.71 8.47
C MET A 144 19.33 -21.10 7.14
N LEU A 145 19.20 -20.26 6.10
CA LEU A 145 19.82 -20.43 4.80
C LEU A 145 21.35 -20.47 4.90
N ASP A 146 21.96 -19.46 5.53
CA ASP A 146 23.42 -19.39 5.70
C ASP A 146 23.94 -20.51 6.59
N ASN A 147 23.20 -20.89 7.64
CA ASN A 147 23.55 -22.02 8.48
C ASN A 147 23.48 -23.36 7.70
N HIS A 148 22.49 -23.57 6.85
CA HIS A 148 22.39 -24.77 5.99
C HIS A 148 23.62 -24.91 5.10
N ILE A 149 24.06 -23.80 4.47
CA ILE A 149 25.28 -23.79 3.65
C ILE A 149 26.53 -24.11 4.48
N GLN A 150 26.64 -23.55 5.68
CA GLN A 150 27.77 -23.77 6.60
C GLN A 150 27.84 -25.20 7.11
N GLN A 151 26.72 -25.86 7.34
CA GLN A 151 26.61 -27.20 7.95
C GLN A 151 26.57 -28.36 6.94
N GLY A 152 27.02 -28.13 5.70
CA GLY A 152 27.21 -29.19 4.71
C GLY A 152 26.42 -29.04 3.44
N ASN A 153 25.48 -28.06 3.34
CA ASN A 153 24.76 -27.69 2.12
C ASN A 153 24.12 -28.87 1.38
N GLU A 154 23.38 -29.72 2.08
CA GLU A 154 22.73 -30.93 1.52
C GLU A 154 21.78 -30.60 0.34
N LEU A 155 21.19 -29.40 0.33
CA LEU A 155 20.36 -28.91 -0.77
C LEU A 155 21.16 -28.42 -1.99
N ASN A 156 22.49 -28.51 -1.93
CA ASN A 156 23.40 -28.12 -3.01
C ASN A 156 23.17 -26.68 -3.51
N ILE A 157 22.90 -25.75 -2.58
CA ILE A 157 22.64 -24.33 -2.89
C ILE A 157 23.92 -23.66 -3.44
N ASP A 158 23.80 -22.95 -4.56
CA ASP A 158 24.87 -22.10 -5.06
C ASP A 158 24.88 -20.75 -4.31
N PRO A 159 25.92 -20.44 -3.49
CA PRO A 159 25.97 -19.19 -2.72
C PRO A 159 25.94 -17.92 -3.58
N ARG A 160 26.27 -18.04 -4.88
CA ARG A 160 26.25 -16.93 -5.85
C ARG A 160 24.84 -16.68 -6.42
N ARG A 161 23.88 -17.58 -6.13
CA ARG A 161 22.51 -17.53 -6.65
C ARG A 161 21.47 -17.44 -5.54
N ILE A 162 21.87 -16.94 -4.38
CA ILE A 162 20.95 -16.61 -3.30
C ILE A 162 20.17 -15.36 -3.70
N THR A 163 18.84 -15.42 -3.58
CA THR A 163 17.92 -14.32 -3.88
C THR A 163 17.32 -13.70 -2.64
N TRP A 164 17.43 -14.36 -1.50
CA TRP A 164 16.92 -13.91 -0.21
C TRP A 164 17.86 -12.93 0.46
N ARG A 165 17.31 -11.78 0.87
CA ARG A 165 18.03 -10.72 1.57
C ARG A 165 17.52 -10.56 3.01
N ARG A 166 18.30 -9.93 3.85
CA ARG A 166 17.89 -9.53 5.19
C ARG A 166 16.92 -8.35 5.15
N ALA A 167 16.27 -8.03 6.27
CA ALA A 167 15.36 -6.90 6.34
C ALA A 167 15.58 -6.08 7.61
N VAL A 168 15.38 -4.77 7.50
CA VAL A 168 15.34 -3.83 8.62
C VAL A 168 14.35 -2.71 8.30
N ASP A 169 13.57 -2.28 9.29
CA ASP A 169 12.57 -1.21 9.05
C ASP A 169 13.16 0.18 9.27
N MET A 170 14.15 0.52 8.46
CA MET A 170 14.81 1.82 8.48
C MET A 170 15.37 2.16 7.09
N ASN A 171 15.45 3.45 6.75
CA ASN A 171 16.07 3.92 5.53
C ASN A 171 17.59 3.98 5.73
N ASP A 172 18.33 3.00 5.21
CA ASP A 172 19.77 2.95 5.32
C ASP A 172 20.45 2.50 4.00
N ARG A 173 20.90 3.48 3.21
CA ARG A 173 21.56 3.20 1.93
C ARG A 173 22.86 2.41 2.03
N GLN A 174 23.52 2.39 3.19
CA GLN A 174 24.78 1.66 3.40
C GLN A 174 24.53 0.13 3.42
N LEU A 175 23.31 -0.29 3.73
CA LEU A 175 22.92 -1.69 3.78
C LEU A 175 22.47 -2.28 2.43
N ARG A 176 22.47 -1.50 1.35
CA ARG A 176 22.03 -1.99 0.04
C ARG A 176 22.85 -3.16 -0.47
N ASN A 177 24.17 -3.08 -0.32
CA ASN A 177 25.09 -4.14 -0.68
C ASN A 177 26.17 -4.23 0.38
N ILE A 178 26.31 -5.40 1.00
CA ILE A 178 27.28 -5.69 2.06
C ILE A 178 27.96 -7.02 1.77
N VAL A 179 29.06 -7.29 2.45
CA VAL A 179 29.70 -8.60 2.44
C VAL A 179 29.51 -9.23 3.83
N ILE A 180 28.99 -10.45 3.85
CA ILE A 180 28.80 -11.23 5.08
C ILE A 180 29.74 -12.43 5.13
N GLY A 181 29.83 -13.11 6.28
CA GLY A 181 30.63 -14.32 6.47
C GLY A 181 32.13 -14.09 6.56
N LEU A 182 32.56 -12.83 6.81
CA LEU A 182 34.00 -12.50 6.99
C LEU A 182 34.52 -12.99 8.35
N GLY A 183 35.87 -13.15 8.48
CA GLY A 183 36.52 -13.55 9.72
C GLY A 183 36.88 -15.03 9.81
N GLY A 184 36.85 -15.74 8.69
CA GLY A 184 37.34 -17.12 8.58
C GLY A 184 36.20 -18.17 8.63
N LYS A 185 36.59 -19.44 8.48
CA LYS A 185 35.68 -20.58 8.28
C LYS A 185 34.59 -20.72 9.34
N ALA A 186 34.87 -20.32 10.57
CA ALA A 186 33.90 -20.41 11.67
C ALA A 186 32.70 -19.43 11.50
N ASN A 187 32.89 -18.37 10.71
CA ASN A 187 31.89 -17.32 10.54
C ASN A 187 30.99 -17.48 9.28
N GLY A 188 31.18 -18.54 8.52
CA GLY A 188 30.38 -18.85 7.34
C GLY A 188 31.12 -18.71 6.02
N THR A 189 30.37 -18.72 4.92
CA THR A 189 30.88 -18.53 3.56
C THR A 189 30.77 -17.06 3.16
N PRO A 190 31.90 -16.38 2.85
CA PRO A 190 31.86 -14.99 2.38
C PRO A 190 31.05 -14.86 1.10
N ARG A 191 30.06 -13.98 1.13
CA ARG A 191 29.24 -13.66 -0.03
C ARG A 191 28.68 -12.24 0.03
N GLU A 192 28.24 -11.73 -1.11
CA GLU A 192 27.45 -10.53 -1.18
C GLU A 192 26.05 -10.77 -0.60
N ASP A 193 25.53 -9.80 0.13
CA ASP A 193 24.18 -9.75 0.67
C ASP A 193 23.70 -8.29 0.71
N GLY A 194 22.58 -8.04 1.36
CA GLY A 194 22.06 -6.70 1.62
C GLY A 194 20.80 -6.77 2.47
N PHE A 195 20.28 -5.59 2.78
CA PHE A 195 19.02 -5.45 3.47
C PHE A 195 17.99 -4.79 2.56
N ASP A 196 16.75 -5.31 2.60
CA ASP A 196 15.59 -4.61 2.12
C ASP A 196 14.88 -3.94 3.30
N ILE A 197 14.16 -2.85 3.06
CA ILE A 197 13.28 -2.30 4.10
C ILE A 197 12.14 -3.28 4.35
N THR A 198 11.71 -3.44 5.60
CA THR A 198 10.71 -4.46 5.99
C THR A 198 9.45 -4.45 5.12
N VAL A 199 8.97 -3.28 4.73
CA VAL A 199 7.78 -3.13 3.84
C VAL A 199 8.01 -3.55 2.39
N ALA A 200 9.27 -3.76 1.99
CA ALA A 200 9.65 -4.29 0.68
C ALA A 200 9.86 -5.82 0.71
N SER A 201 9.91 -6.43 1.89
CA SER A 201 10.13 -7.87 2.04
C SER A 201 8.97 -8.70 1.49
N GLU A 202 9.26 -9.89 0.98
CA GLU A 202 8.22 -10.84 0.58
C GLU A 202 7.38 -11.30 1.78
N ILE A 203 7.95 -11.33 3.01
CA ILE A 203 7.21 -11.66 4.24
C ILE A 203 6.06 -10.69 4.46
N MET A 204 6.27 -9.39 4.26
CA MET A 204 5.20 -8.38 4.35
C MET A 204 4.08 -8.69 3.35
N ALA A 205 4.40 -9.00 2.10
CA ALA A 205 3.40 -9.33 1.08
C ALA A 205 2.67 -10.65 1.39
N VAL A 206 3.40 -11.67 1.85
CA VAL A 206 2.83 -12.96 2.30
C VAL A 206 1.84 -12.75 3.43
N LEU A 207 2.23 -12.06 4.50
CA LEU A 207 1.36 -11.78 5.64
C LEU A 207 0.09 -11.02 5.22
N CYS A 208 0.26 -10.03 4.36
CA CYS A 208 -0.81 -9.17 3.85
C CYS A 208 -1.86 -9.93 3.02
N LEU A 209 -1.43 -10.95 2.26
CA LEU A 209 -2.27 -11.76 1.38
C LEU A 209 -2.75 -13.08 2.01
N SER A 210 -2.31 -13.38 3.23
CA SER A 210 -2.73 -14.59 3.93
C SER A 210 -4.12 -14.45 4.52
N SER A 211 -4.91 -15.53 4.42
CA SER A 211 -6.27 -15.60 4.96
C SER A 211 -6.32 -16.12 6.41
N ASP A 212 -5.40 -17.02 6.78
CA ASP A 212 -5.29 -17.63 8.09
C ASP A 212 -3.88 -18.21 8.33
N ILE A 213 -3.67 -18.88 9.47
CA ILE A 213 -2.36 -19.46 9.84
C ILE A 213 -1.92 -20.58 8.89
N GLU A 214 -2.85 -21.38 8.39
CA GLU A 214 -2.51 -22.48 7.47
C GLU A 214 -2.06 -21.91 6.11
N ASP A 215 -2.80 -20.95 5.55
CA ASP A 215 -2.42 -20.26 4.32
C ASP A 215 -1.09 -19.52 4.49
N LEU A 216 -0.89 -18.83 5.64
CA LEU A 216 0.39 -18.18 5.97
C LEU A 216 1.54 -19.18 5.90
N LYS A 217 1.41 -20.32 6.58
CA LYS A 217 2.44 -21.38 6.63
C LYS A 217 2.73 -21.96 5.25
N ASN A 218 1.69 -22.19 4.45
CA ASN A 218 1.81 -22.71 3.08
C ASN A 218 2.49 -21.69 2.14
N ARG A 219 2.17 -20.40 2.29
CA ARG A 219 2.83 -19.33 1.54
C ARG A 219 4.29 -19.18 1.90
N LEU A 220 4.61 -19.18 3.19
CA LEU A 220 6.00 -19.11 3.67
C LEU A 220 6.84 -20.28 3.13
N ALA A 221 6.29 -21.50 3.09
CA ALA A 221 6.99 -22.66 2.56
C ALA A 221 7.38 -22.53 1.08
N ARG A 222 6.60 -21.79 0.28
CA ARG A 222 6.86 -21.58 -1.16
C ARG A 222 7.90 -20.52 -1.48
N ILE A 223 8.29 -19.68 -0.51
CA ILE A 223 9.29 -18.61 -0.72
C ILE A 223 10.58 -19.21 -1.29
N ILE A 224 11.03 -18.69 -2.43
CA ILE A 224 12.30 -19.09 -3.05
C ILE A 224 13.43 -18.28 -2.42
N VAL A 225 14.41 -18.98 -1.82
CA VAL A 225 15.57 -18.37 -1.15
C VAL A 225 16.81 -18.30 -2.04
N GLY A 226 16.85 -19.09 -3.09
CA GLY A 226 17.96 -19.17 -4.02
C GLY A 226 17.82 -20.37 -4.95
N TYR A 227 18.90 -20.72 -5.63
CA TYR A 227 18.95 -21.83 -6.59
C TYR A 227 20.12 -22.77 -6.28
N SER A 228 19.92 -24.06 -6.54
CA SER A 228 20.98 -25.06 -6.49
C SER A 228 21.97 -24.90 -7.65
N TYR A 229 23.14 -25.57 -7.57
CA TYR A 229 24.08 -25.66 -8.70
C TYR A 229 23.45 -26.27 -9.96
N ASP A 230 22.39 -27.07 -9.81
CA ASP A 230 21.61 -27.65 -10.92
C ASP A 230 20.49 -26.73 -11.44
N ASN A 231 20.50 -25.44 -11.05
CA ASN A 231 19.54 -24.42 -11.41
C ASN A 231 18.09 -24.67 -10.94
N LYS A 232 17.89 -25.50 -9.92
CA LYS A 232 16.56 -25.75 -9.31
C LYS A 232 16.29 -24.73 -8.21
N PRO A 233 15.06 -24.19 -8.10
CA PRO A 233 14.70 -23.30 -7.02
C PRO A 233 14.74 -24.05 -5.67
N VAL A 234 15.32 -23.42 -4.66
CA VAL A 234 15.32 -23.88 -3.28
C VAL A 234 14.37 -23.00 -2.48
N THR A 235 13.44 -23.61 -1.76
CA THR A 235 12.41 -22.90 -1.02
C THR A 235 12.64 -22.92 0.49
N ALA A 236 11.98 -22.01 1.21
CA ALA A 236 11.96 -22.01 2.68
C ALA A 236 11.37 -23.31 3.25
N GLY A 237 10.49 -24.00 2.52
CA GLY A 237 9.96 -25.31 2.85
C GLY A 237 11.02 -26.40 2.89
N TYR A 238 11.98 -26.39 1.95
CA TYR A 238 13.12 -27.34 1.98
C TYR A 238 14.06 -27.12 3.17
N LEU A 239 14.09 -25.89 3.71
CA LEU A 239 14.81 -25.57 4.95
C LEU A 239 13.99 -25.83 6.20
N ASN A 240 12.73 -26.28 6.09
CA ASN A 240 11.77 -26.45 7.18
C ASN A 240 11.55 -25.16 8.01
N ALA A 241 11.70 -23.98 7.42
CA ALA A 241 11.67 -22.70 8.12
C ALA A 241 10.23 -22.20 8.40
N GLN A 242 9.23 -22.61 7.59
CA GLN A 242 7.87 -22.08 7.62
C GLN A 242 7.17 -22.20 8.99
N GLY A 243 7.45 -23.24 9.76
CA GLY A 243 6.87 -23.43 11.08
C GLY A 243 7.32 -22.37 12.08
N ALA A 244 8.64 -22.17 12.20
CA ALA A 244 9.23 -21.18 13.09
C ALA A 244 8.90 -19.74 12.66
N MET A 245 8.89 -19.46 11.35
CA MET A 245 8.46 -18.18 10.81
C MET A 245 7.00 -17.88 11.14
N SER A 246 6.10 -18.88 11.00
CA SER A 246 4.67 -18.71 11.35
C SER A 246 4.48 -18.48 12.86
N ALA A 247 5.29 -19.10 13.70
CA ALA A 247 5.25 -18.87 15.14
C ALA A 247 5.62 -17.42 15.51
N LEU A 248 6.61 -16.84 14.82
CA LEU A 248 6.96 -15.41 14.98
C LEU A 248 5.85 -14.47 14.48
N LEU A 249 5.13 -14.87 13.44
CA LEU A 249 4.13 -14.05 12.75
C LEU A 249 2.69 -14.25 13.28
N LYS A 250 2.46 -15.17 14.23
CA LYS A 250 1.10 -15.53 14.67
C LYS A 250 0.25 -14.34 15.15
N ASP A 251 0.87 -13.41 15.87
CA ASP A 251 0.19 -12.22 16.39
C ASP A 251 0.15 -11.09 15.36
N ALA A 252 1.17 -11.00 14.49
CA ALA A 252 1.20 -10.07 13.37
C ALA A 252 0.15 -10.38 12.29
N LEU A 253 -0.43 -11.59 12.24
CA LEU A 253 -1.53 -11.92 11.34
C LEU A 253 -2.88 -11.31 11.77
N LYS A 254 -3.00 -10.89 13.03
CA LYS A 254 -4.21 -10.29 13.60
C LYS A 254 -4.24 -8.78 13.28
N PRO A 255 -5.32 -8.26 12.66
CA PRO A 255 -5.45 -6.81 12.42
C PRO A 255 -5.48 -6.00 13.72
N ASN A 256 -4.94 -4.80 13.66
CA ASN A 256 -4.96 -3.85 14.77
C ASN A 256 -6.20 -2.97 14.70
N LEU A 257 -6.99 -2.93 15.76
CA LEU A 257 -8.15 -2.03 15.90
C LEU A 257 -7.71 -0.75 16.62
N VAL A 258 -8.08 0.38 16.04
CA VAL A 258 -7.94 1.74 16.57
C VAL A 258 -9.18 2.57 16.21
N GLN A 259 -9.11 3.90 16.35
CA GLN A 259 -10.22 4.82 16.06
C GLN A 259 -9.73 6.05 15.30
N SER A 260 -10.66 6.73 14.60
CA SER A 260 -10.42 8.10 14.15
C SER A 260 -10.55 9.11 15.30
N LEU A 261 -10.19 10.37 15.07
CA LEU A 261 -10.45 11.47 16.02
C LEU A 261 -11.94 11.57 16.41
N GLU A 262 -12.84 11.18 15.51
CA GLU A 262 -14.29 11.20 15.73
C GLU A 262 -14.85 9.86 16.25
N GLY A 263 -13.99 8.88 16.56
CA GLY A 263 -14.38 7.59 17.12
C GLY A 263 -14.85 6.55 16.10
N THR A 264 -14.63 6.75 14.81
CA THR A 264 -14.92 5.71 13.81
C THR A 264 -13.91 4.56 13.94
N PRO A 265 -14.36 3.29 14.02
CA PRO A 265 -13.45 2.15 14.12
C PRO A 265 -12.58 2.00 12.86
N ALA A 266 -11.30 1.70 13.06
CA ALA A 266 -10.32 1.53 12.00
C ALA A 266 -9.47 0.28 12.22
N PHE A 267 -9.31 -0.54 11.19
CA PHE A 267 -8.26 -1.55 11.14
C PHE A 267 -7.03 -0.98 10.47
N VAL A 268 -5.89 -1.11 11.16
CA VAL A 268 -4.56 -0.77 10.64
C VAL A 268 -3.75 -2.06 10.58
N HIS A 269 -3.36 -2.49 9.36
CA HIS A 269 -2.70 -3.77 9.25
C HIS A 269 -1.88 -3.91 7.97
N CYS A 270 -0.62 -4.33 8.09
CA CYS A 270 0.37 -4.45 7.04
C CYS A 270 0.62 -3.14 6.27
N GLY A 271 1.73 -3.05 5.56
CA GLY A 271 2.09 -1.81 4.86
C GLY A 271 3.00 -2.01 3.65
N PRO A 272 2.73 -2.98 2.73
CA PRO A 272 3.61 -3.22 1.60
C PRO A 272 3.68 -1.99 0.69
N PHE A 273 4.88 -1.70 0.15
CA PHE A 273 5.06 -0.60 -0.80
C PHE A 273 4.37 -0.89 -2.13
N ALA A 274 3.71 0.13 -2.70
CA ALA A 274 2.93 0.00 -3.93
C ALA A 274 3.78 0.04 -5.22
N ASN A 275 5.05 0.40 -5.15
CA ASN A 275 5.96 0.41 -6.31
C ASN A 275 6.74 -0.91 -6.49
N ILE A 276 6.67 -1.84 -5.53
CA ILE A 276 7.36 -3.14 -5.56
C ILE A 276 6.50 -4.32 -5.08
N ALA A 277 5.36 -4.04 -4.45
CA ALA A 277 4.38 -5.01 -4.00
C ALA A 277 2.97 -4.46 -4.26
N HIS A 278 1.93 -5.11 -3.73
CA HIS A 278 0.54 -4.75 -4.04
C HIS A 278 0.01 -3.49 -3.33
N GLY A 279 0.76 -2.89 -2.40
CA GLY A 279 0.52 -1.53 -1.89
C GLY A 279 -0.79 -1.27 -1.15
N CYS A 280 -1.39 -2.28 -0.53
CA CYS A 280 -2.66 -2.19 0.20
C CYS A 280 -2.54 -2.84 1.57
N ASN A 281 -3.52 -2.61 2.45
CA ASN A 281 -3.64 -3.35 3.71
C ASN A 281 -4.01 -4.83 3.48
N SER A 282 -4.05 -5.62 4.57
CA SER A 282 -4.28 -7.06 4.48
C SER A 282 -5.68 -7.45 3.99
N ILE A 283 -5.76 -8.66 3.44
CA ILE A 283 -7.03 -9.32 3.11
C ILE A 283 -7.88 -9.50 4.37
N THR A 284 -7.25 -9.93 5.47
CA THR A 284 -7.92 -10.17 6.75
C THR A 284 -8.59 -8.91 7.30
N ALA A 285 -7.87 -7.77 7.33
CA ALA A 285 -8.44 -6.49 7.80
C ALA A 285 -9.61 -6.03 6.92
N THR A 286 -9.48 -6.12 5.60
CA THR A 286 -10.56 -5.74 4.68
C THR A 286 -11.79 -6.62 4.84
N ARG A 287 -11.61 -7.95 4.93
CA ARG A 287 -12.74 -8.88 5.12
C ARG A 287 -13.42 -8.70 6.48
N MET A 288 -12.65 -8.45 7.55
CA MET A 288 -13.24 -8.15 8.87
C MET A 288 -14.05 -6.86 8.84
N ALA A 289 -13.54 -5.79 8.23
CA ALA A 289 -14.28 -4.56 8.10
C ALA A 289 -15.57 -4.74 7.31
N LEU A 290 -15.54 -5.49 6.18
CA LEU A 290 -16.73 -5.81 5.38
C LEU A 290 -17.77 -6.64 6.14
N ALA A 291 -17.33 -7.56 7.00
CA ALA A 291 -18.25 -8.37 7.82
C ALA A 291 -18.92 -7.58 8.94
N LEU A 292 -18.28 -6.50 9.41
CA LEU A 292 -18.70 -5.72 10.57
C LEU A 292 -19.43 -4.41 10.21
N SER A 293 -19.30 -3.92 8.98
CA SER A 293 -19.84 -2.61 8.60
C SER A 293 -20.71 -2.66 7.35
N ASP A 294 -21.54 -1.65 7.16
CA ASP A 294 -22.31 -1.47 5.91
C ASP A 294 -21.45 -0.85 4.82
N TYR A 295 -20.45 -0.04 5.21
CA TYR A 295 -19.48 0.60 4.31
C TYR A 295 -18.07 0.41 4.86
N THR A 296 -17.22 -0.24 4.10
CA THR A 296 -15.78 -0.37 4.37
C THR A 296 -15.01 0.55 3.44
N VAL A 297 -14.31 1.55 4.00
CA VAL A 297 -13.45 2.46 3.25
C VAL A 297 -12.01 1.97 3.35
N THR A 298 -11.36 1.76 2.22
CA THR A 298 -9.95 1.33 2.16
C THR A 298 -9.17 2.16 1.16
N GLU A 299 -7.85 2.07 1.22
CA GLU A 299 -6.98 2.82 0.30
C GLU A 299 -5.94 1.96 -0.40
N ALA A 300 -5.45 2.44 -1.54
CA ALA A 300 -4.30 1.89 -2.24
C ALA A 300 -3.18 2.93 -2.37
N GLY A 301 -1.92 2.49 -2.29
CA GLY A 301 -0.75 3.37 -2.32
C GLY A 301 -0.49 4.02 -3.67
N PHE A 302 0.09 5.22 -3.69
CA PHE A 302 0.41 5.99 -4.88
C PHE A 302 -0.82 6.32 -5.75
N GLY A 303 -0.62 6.41 -7.08
CA GLY A 303 -1.69 6.68 -8.03
C GLY A 303 -2.52 5.44 -8.40
N ALA A 304 -3.65 5.68 -9.06
CA ALA A 304 -4.54 4.60 -9.47
C ALA A 304 -3.92 3.66 -10.51
N ASP A 305 -2.95 4.14 -11.25
CA ASP A 305 -2.16 3.34 -12.21
C ASP A 305 -1.25 2.29 -11.54
N LEU A 306 -0.88 2.48 -10.29
CA LEU A 306 -0.06 1.55 -9.51
C LEU A 306 -0.83 0.88 -8.38
N GLY A 307 -1.30 1.68 -7.42
CA GLY A 307 -1.92 1.14 -6.23
C GLY A 307 -3.29 0.54 -6.47
N ALA A 308 -4.19 1.26 -7.16
CA ALA A 308 -5.52 0.72 -7.45
C ALA A 308 -5.45 -0.45 -8.44
N GLU A 309 -4.59 -0.38 -9.46
CA GLU A 309 -4.34 -1.51 -10.37
C GLU A 309 -4.02 -2.78 -9.57
N LYS A 310 -3.05 -2.75 -8.66
CA LYS A 310 -2.64 -3.91 -7.87
C LYS A 310 -3.66 -4.31 -6.81
N PHE A 311 -4.39 -3.36 -6.25
CA PHE A 311 -5.53 -3.66 -5.39
C PHE A 311 -6.57 -4.49 -6.14
N LEU A 312 -6.89 -4.11 -7.38
CA LEU A 312 -7.88 -4.76 -8.22
C LEU A 312 -7.36 -6.07 -8.79
N ASP A 313 -6.24 -6.06 -9.52
CA ASP A 313 -5.75 -7.22 -10.25
C ASP A 313 -4.97 -8.24 -9.40
N ILE A 314 -4.49 -7.87 -8.20
CA ILE A 314 -3.82 -8.80 -7.29
C ILE A 314 -4.68 -9.09 -6.07
N LYS A 315 -4.94 -8.08 -5.21
CA LYS A 315 -5.63 -8.32 -3.93
C LYS A 315 -7.07 -8.76 -4.11
N CYS A 316 -7.85 -8.07 -4.94
CA CYS A 316 -9.25 -8.44 -5.19
C CYS A 316 -9.36 -9.81 -5.85
N ARG A 317 -8.46 -10.13 -6.78
CA ARG A 317 -8.38 -11.43 -7.43
C ARG A 317 -8.12 -12.56 -6.42
N ILE A 318 -7.09 -12.45 -5.60
CA ILE A 318 -6.73 -13.46 -4.58
C ILE A 318 -7.82 -13.60 -3.52
N ALA A 319 -8.43 -12.49 -3.11
CA ALA A 319 -9.40 -12.47 -2.01
C ALA A 319 -10.86 -12.63 -2.46
N GLY A 320 -11.15 -12.65 -3.76
CA GLY A 320 -12.53 -12.66 -4.26
C GLY A 320 -13.32 -11.39 -3.92
N LEU A 321 -12.63 -10.24 -3.76
CA LEU A 321 -13.25 -8.96 -3.42
C LEU A 321 -13.73 -8.24 -4.68
N LYS A 322 -14.81 -7.45 -4.53
CA LYS A 322 -15.35 -6.59 -5.59
C LYS A 322 -15.66 -5.23 -5.00
N PRO A 323 -14.91 -4.17 -5.33
CA PRO A 323 -15.26 -2.82 -4.90
C PRO A 323 -16.60 -2.37 -5.48
N ASP A 324 -17.38 -1.64 -4.67
CA ASP A 324 -18.68 -1.08 -5.10
C ASP A 324 -18.53 0.33 -5.67
N ALA A 325 -17.53 1.09 -5.20
CA ALA A 325 -17.23 2.43 -5.68
C ALA A 325 -15.75 2.76 -5.52
N VAL A 326 -15.26 3.69 -6.35
CA VAL A 326 -13.88 4.21 -6.28
C VAL A 326 -13.91 5.72 -6.11
N VAL A 327 -13.13 6.21 -5.15
CA VAL A 327 -12.87 7.64 -4.94
C VAL A 327 -11.48 7.95 -5.49
N ILE A 328 -11.41 8.86 -6.47
CA ILE A 328 -10.13 9.31 -7.06
C ILE A 328 -9.80 10.68 -6.48
N VAL A 329 -8.82 10.74 -5.60
CA VAL A 329 -8.40 11.98 -4.96
C VAL A 329 -7.48 12.77 -5.90
N ALA A 330 -7.76 14.05 -6.05
CA ALA A 330 -6.92 15.00 -6.75
C ALA A 330 -6.83 16.32 -5.95
N THR A 331 -5.82 17.14 -6.25
CA THR A 331 -5.72 18.51 -5.77
C THR A 331 -5.46 19.43 -6.95
N VAL A 332 -5.96 20.67 -6.89
CA VAL A 332 -5.66 21.69 -7.88
C VAL A 332 -4.15 21.86 -8.06
N ARG A 333 -3.41 21.85 -6.94
CA ARG A 333 -1.94 21.95 -6.93
C ARG A 333 -1.26 20.81 -7.70
N ALA A 334 -1.70 19.57 -7.47
CA ALA A 334 -1.12 18.42 -8.16
C ALA A 334 -1.41 18.44 -9.66
N LEU A 335 -2.60 18.87 -10.06
CA LEU A 335 -2.94 19.03 -11.47
C LEU A 335 -2.13 20.16 -12.13
N LYS A 336 -1.97 21.32 -11.48
CA LYS A 336 -1.08 22.39 -11.97
C LYS A 336 0.37 21.94 -12.09
N PHE A 337 0.86 21.14 -11.13
CA PHE A 337 2.20 20.53 -11.21
C PHE A 337 2.34 19.61 -12.43
N ASN A 338 1.35 18.75 -12.69
CA ASN A 338 1.30 17.93 -13.90
C ASN A 338 1.20 18.77 -15.18
N GLY A 339 0.70 20.00 -15.10
CA GLY A 339 0.69 20.99 -16.18
C GLY A 339 1.97 21.81 -16.31
N GLY A 340 3.01 21.50 -15.49
CA GLY A 340 4.34 22.09 -15.59
C GLY A 340 4.61 23.29 -14.68
N VAL A 341 3.72 23.59 -13.69
CA VAL A 341 3.94 24.67 -12.72
C VAL A 341 4.98 24.25 -11.67
N PRO A 342 6.01 25.05 -11.40
CA PRO A 342 6.98 24.83 -10.34
C PRO A 342 6.32 24.79 -8.94
N LYS A 343 6.91 24.02 -8.02
CA LYS A 343 6.35 23.77 -6.68
C LYS A 343 6.05 25.04 -5.88
N ASP A 344 6.90 26.05 -5.99
CA ASP A 344 6.79 27.34 -5.29
C ASP A 344 5.69 28.28 -5.85
N GLN A 345 5.12 27.96 -7.02
CA GLN A 345 4.08 28.75 -7.69
C GLN A 345 2.69 28.09 -7.69
N LEU A 346 2.54 26.91 -7.09
CA LEU A 346 1.29 26.12 -7.11
C LEU A 346 0.11 26.80 -6.41
N ASN A 347 0.34 27.81 -5.57
CA ASN A 347 -0.72 28.55 -4.87
C ASN A 347 -1.37 29.65 -5.73
N ASN A 348 -0.79 30.02 -6.86
CA ASN A 348 -1.32 31.03 -7.75
C ASN A 348 -2.34 30.40 -8.72
N GLU A 349 -3.44 31.09 -9.00
CA GLU A 349 -4.39 30.67 -10.04
C GLU A 349 -3.67 30.49 -11.38
N ASN A 350 -3.90 29.36 -12.04
CA ASN A 350 -3.34 29.10 -13.37
C ASN A 350 -4.20 28.09 -14.14
N LEU A 351 -5.24 28.59 -14.81
CA LEU A 351 -6.18 27.76 -15.58
C LEU A 351 -5.52 27.06 -16.76
N GLU A 352 -4.56 27.70 -17.43
CA GLU A 352 -3.85 27.10 -18.57
C GLU A 352 -3.05 25.87 -18.14
N ALA A 353 -2.29 25.99 -17.05
CA ALA A 353 -1.52 24.87 -16.52
C ALA A 353 -2.44 23.78 -15.95
N LEU A 354 -3.55 24.17 -15.33
CA LEU A 354 -4.56 23.24 -14.85
C LEU A 354 -5.15 22.42 -16.01
N GLU A 355 -5.52 23.07 -17.11
CA GLU A 355 -6.03 22.42 -18.31
C GLU A 355 -5.01 21.45 -18.93
N LYS A 356 -3.72 21.81 -18.94
CA LYS A 356 -2.63 20.92 -19.38
C LYS A 356 -2.42 19.71 -18.47
N GLY A 357 -2.67 19.86 -17.18
CA GLY A 357 -2.49 18.77 -16.20
C GLY A 357 -3.71 17.87 -16.03
N LEU A 358 -4.91 18.35 -16.36
CA LEU A 358 -6.16 17.59 -16.27
C LEU A 358 -6.15 16.22 -16.97
N PRO A 359 -5.48 16.02 -18.11
CA PRO A 359 -5.38 14.70 -18.73
C PRO A 359 -4.86 13.59 -17.80
N ASN A 360 -4.04 13.91 -16.79
CA ASN A 360 -3.61 12.95 -15.79
C ASN A 360 -4.81 12.40 -14.99
N LEU A 361 -5.67 13.27 -14.48
CA LEU A 361 -6.89 12.87 -13.75
C LEU A 361 -7.85 12.12 -14.66
N LEU A 362 -8.13 12.65 -15.85
CA LEU A 362 -9.09 12.08 -16.80
C LEU A 362 -8.68 10.67 -17.24
N GLN A 363 -7.38 10.39 -17.38
CA GLN A 363 -6.89 9.06 -17.70
C GLN A 363 -7.11 8.08 -16.53
N HIS A 364 -6.87 8.49 -15.28
CA HIS A 364 -7.20 7.67 -14.11
C HIS A 364 -8.71 7.37 -14.02
N VAL A 365 -9.56 8.38 -14.25
CA VAL A 365 -11.02 8.22 -14.32
C VAL A 365 -11.40 7.21 -15.40
N SER A 366 -10.85 7.38 -16.61
CA SER A 366 -11.11 6.48 -17.75
C SER A 366 -10.65 5.04 -17.47
N ASN A 367 -9.52 4.84 -16.79
CA ASN A 367 -9.06 3.51 -16.40
C ASN A 367 -10.04 2.83 -15.43
N ILE A 368 -10.48 3.53 -14.41
CA ILE A 368 -11.41 2.98 -13.41
C ILE A 368 -12.78 2.67 -14.03
N THR A 369 -13.34 3.61 -14.75
CA THR A 369 -14.70 3.44 -15.32
C THR A 369 -14.73 2.62 -16.60
N GLY A 370 -13.71 2.76 -17.45
CA GLY A 370 -13.63 2.11 -18.76
C GLY A 370 -13.03 0.70 -18.73
N VAL A 371 -11.90 0.51 -18.02
CA VAL A 371 -11.21 -0.79 -17.95
C VAL A 371 -11.81 -1.67 -16.87
N TYR A 372 -11.93 -1.17 -15.64
CA TYR A 372 -12.40 -1.95 -14.49
C TYR A 372 -13.94 -1.96 -14.33
N LYS A 373 -14.66 -1.12 -15.07
CA LYS A 373 -16.12 -0.99 -15.02
C LYS A 373 -16.66 -0.65 -13.63
N LEU A 374 -15.88 0.10 -12.85
CA LEU A 374 -16.28 0.53 -11.51
C LEU A 374 -16.85 1.95 -11.54
N PRO A 375 -17.95 2.20 -10.80
CA PRO A 375 -18.42 3.56 -10.62
C PRO A 375 -17.42 4.37 -9.80
N ALA A 376 -17.20 5.63 -10.19
CA ALA A 376 -16.22 6.49 -9.58
C ALA A 376 -16.74 7.89 -9.29
N VAL A 377 -16.15 8.55 -8.28
CA VAL A 377 -16.27 9.97 -7.99
C VAL A 377 -14.87 10.56 -7.84
N VAL A 378 -14.69 11.78 -8.31
CA VAL A 378 -13.47 12.55 -8.08
C VAL A 378 -13.64 13.36 -6.79
N ALA A 379 -12.73 13.17 -5.82
CA ALA A 379 -12.66 13.97 -4.61
C ALA A 379 -11.56 15.03 -4.76
N ILE A 380 -11.92 16.29 -4.80
CA ILE A 380 -10.95 17.39 -4.75
C ILE A 380 -10.65 17.69 -3.28
N ASN A 381 -9.46 17.32 -2.85
CA ASN A 381 -8.94 17.72 -1.54
C ASN A 381 -8.60 19.22 -1.62
N ALA A 382 -9.55 20.04 -1.18
CA ALA A 382 -9.55 21.48 -1.39
C ALA A 382 -8.60 22.21 -0.43
N PHE A 383 -7.90 23.20 -0.96
CA PHE A 383 -7.05 24.12 -0.21
C PHE A 383 -7.63 25.54 -0.26
N PRO A 384 -7.39 26.38 0.76
CA PRO A 384 -7.91 27.76 0.80
C PRO A 384 -7.44 28.64 -0.37
N THR A 385 -6.42 28.23 -1.10
CA THR A 385 -5.86 28.93 -2.27
C THR A 385 -6.49 28.51 -3.59
N ASP A 386 -7.32 27.47 -3.61
CA ASP A 386 -7.99 26.99 -4.81
C ASP A 386 -9.11 27.96 -5.19
N THR A 387 -9.18 28.36 -6.46
CA THR A 387 -10.18 29.31 -6.93
C THR A 387 -11.42 28.61 -7.50
N GLU A 388 -12.55 29.30 -7.47
CA GLU A 388 -13.81 28.82 -8.06
C GLU A 388 -13.65 28.49 -9.55
N ALA A 389 -12.84 29.28 -10.29
CA ALA A 389 -12.59 29.03 -11.70
C ALA A 389 -11.83 27.72 -11.93
N GLU A 390 -10.81 27.45 -11.09
CA GLU A 390 -10.05 26.18 -11.13
C GLU A 390 -10.93 24.98 -10.77
N LEU A 391 -11.74 25.08 -9.73
CA LEU A 391 -12.66 24.02 -9.30
C LEU A 391 -13.73 23.72 -10.36
N ASN A 392 -14.31 24.77 -10.97
CA ASN A 392 -15.31 24.62 -12.03
C ASN A 392 -14.72 23.98 -13.29
N LEU A 393 -13.48 24.32 -13.66
CA LEU A 393 -12.82 23.68 -14.80
C LEU A 393 -12.67 22.17 -14.60
N ILE A 394 -12.22 21.74 -13.40
CA ILE A 394 -12.10 20.30 -13.07
C ILE A 394 -13.48 19.64 -13.12
N ARG A 395 -14.49 20.24 -12.51
CA ARG A 395 -15.86 19.70 -12.47
C ARG A 395 -16.40 19.48 -13.88
N THR A 396 -16.36 20.51 -14.73
CA THR A 396 -16.83 20.42 -16.11
C THR A 396 -16.13 19.30 -16.89
N LYS A 397 -14.81 19.15 -16.75
CA LYS A 397 -14.07 18.12 -17.49
C LYS A 397 -14.33 16.70 -16.98
N CYS A 398 -14.61 16.51 -15.71
CA CYS A 398 -15.01 15.19 -15.17
C CYS A 398 -16.46 14.85 -15.57
N GLU A 399 -17.36 15.82 -15.55
CA GLU A 399 -18.76 15.64 -15.97
C GLU A 399 -18.90 15.26 -17.45
N GLU A 400 -17.99 15.77 -18.33
CA GLU A 400 -17.89 15.33 -19.73
C GLU A 400 -17.62 13.81 -19.85
N LEU A 401 -17.01 13.18 -18.84
CA LEU A 401 -16.79 11.72 -18.74
C LEU A 401 -17.89 10.99 -17.93
N GLY A 402 -18.94 11.70 -17.53
CA GLY A 402 -20.02 11.13 -16.70
C GLY A 402 -19.62 10.83 -15.27
N VAL A 403 -18.58 11.49 -14.73
CA VAL A 403 -18.09 11.31 -13.37
C VAL A 403 -18.26 12.60 -12.56
N ASN A 404 -18.93 12.49 -11.42
CA ASN A 404 -19.17 13.63 -10.53
C ASN A 404 -17.89 14.00 -9.76
N VAL A 405 -17.84 15.29 -9.37
CA VAL A 405 -16.78 15.85 -8.54
C VAL A 405 -17.39 16.33 -7.23
N ALA A 406 -16.83 15.87 -6.10
CA ALA A 406 -17.17 16.33 -4.76
C ALA A 406 -15.98 17.06 -4.12
N LEU A 407 -16.25 18.18 -3.45
CA LEU A 407 -15.23 18.85 -2.65
C LEU A 407 -15.01 18.10 -1.33
N SER A 408 -13.76 18.00 -0.92
CA SER A 408 -13.35 17.37 0.34
C SER A 408 -12.58 18.38 1.18
N GLU A 409 -13.20 18.83 2.26
CA GLU A 409 -12.60 19.74 3.26
C GLU A 409 -12.29 19.01 4.57
N VAL A 410 -12.12 17.70 4.50
CA VAL A 410 -11.99 16.83 5.69
C VAL A 410 -10.74 17.16 6.51
N TRP A 411 -9.69 17.67 5.89
CA TRP A 411 -8.50 18.12 6.62
C TRP A 411 -8.84 19.20 7.64
N ALA A 412 -9.65 20.17 7.27
CA ALA A 412 -10.00 21.30 8.12
C ALA A 412 -11.23 21.05 9.02
N LYS A 413 -12.18 20.21 8.58
CA LYS A 413 -13.51 20.07 9.18
C LYS A 413 -13.84 18.63 9.63
N GLY A 414 -12.89 17.69 9.55
CA GLY A 414 -13.15 16.28 9.86
C GLY A 414 -14.25 15.70 8.97
N GLY A 415 -15.02 14.76 9.49
CA GLY A 415 -16.11 14.12 8.74
C GLY A 415 -17.19 15.09 8.24
N ALA A 416 -17.40 16.24 8.90
CA ALA A 416 -18.34 17.24 8.39
C ALA A 416 -17.93 17.81 7.02
N GLY A 417 -16.63 17.94 6.77
CA GLY A 417 -16.07 18.38 5.49
C GLY A 417 -16.14 17.36 4.36
N GLY A 418 -16.54 16.12 4.64
CA GLY A 418 -16.68 15.03 3.67
C GLY A 418 -18.12 14.67 3.29
N ARG A 419 -19.12 15.46 3.72
CA ARG A 419 -20.53 15.13 3.58
C ARG A 419 -20.95 14.93 2.12
N GLU A 420 -20.61 15.87 1.24
CA GLU A 420 -20.94 15.79 -0.21
C GLU A 420 -20.33 14.53 -0.83
N LEU A 421 -19.06 14.24 -0.53
CA LEU A 421 -18.38 13.05 -0.99
C LEU A 421 -19.06 11.77 -0.50
N ALA A 422 -19.47 11.72 0.77
CA ALA A 422 -20.14 10.55 1.36
C ALA A 422 -21.52 10.32 0.74
N GLU A 423 -22.31 11.37 0.50
CA GLU A 423 -23.61 11.28 -0.18
C GLU A 423 -23.46 10.75 -1.60
N GLU A 424 -22.41 11.17 -2.32
CA GLU A 424 -22.14 10.67 -3.67
C GLU A 424 -21.67 9.21 -3.66
N VAL A 425 -20.77 8.83 -2.73
CA VAL A 425 -20.33 7.44 -2.56
C VAL A 425 -21.50 6.50 -2.26
N ILE A 426 -22.46 6.91 -1.41
CA ILE A 426 -23.67 6.13 -1.12
C ILE A 426 -24.45 5.85 -2.43
N LYS A 427 -24.68 6.88 -3.25
CA LYS A 427 -25.37 6.74 -4.55
C LYS A 427 -24.63 5.81 -5.51
N LEU A 428 -23.30 5.90 -5.55
CA LEU A 428 -22.48 5.04 -6.41
C LEU A 428 -22.56 3.57 -5.98
N CYS A 429 -22.57 3.30 -4.67
CA CYS A 429 -22.68 1.94 -4.13
C CYS A 429 -24.03 1.27 -4.37
N GLU A 430 -25.07 2.03 -4.78
CA GLU A 430 -26.39 1.50 -5.18
C GLU A 430 -26.42 1.06 -6.65
N LYS A 431 -25.42 1.44 -7.47
CA LYS A 431 -25.33 1.04 -8.87
C LYS A 431 -24.98 -0.44 -9.01
N PRO A 432 -25.39 -1.10 -10.10
CA PRO A 432 -24.94 -2.46 -10.41
C PRO A 432 -23.42 -2.53 -10.47
N ASN A 433 -22.85 -3.58 -9.89
CA ASN A 433 -21.42 -3.82 -9.90
C ASN A 433 -21.04 -4.68 -11.11
N GLU A 434 -20.39 -4.06 -12.09
CA GLU A 434 -19.90 -4.69 -13.33
C GLU A 434 -18.38 -4.93 -13.30
N PHE A 435 -17.76 -4.93 -12.11
CA PHE A 435 -16.32 -5.06 -11.94
C PHE A 435 -15.72 -6.19 -12.76
N GLN A 436 -14.66 -5.87 -13.49
CA GLN A 436 -13.83 -6.82 -14.22
C GLN A 436 -12.34 -6.51 -14.02
N PHE A 437 -11.50 -7.52 -14.20
CA PHE A 437 -10.05 -7.38 -14.14
C PHE A 437 -9.48 -6.80 -15.45
N ALA A 438 -8.29 -6.19 -15.38
CA ALA A 438 -7.61 -5.67 -16.57
C ALA A 438 -7.15 -6.78 -17.52
N TYR A 439 -6.90 -7.98 -17.01
CA TYR A 439 -6.45 -9.15 -17.79
C TYR A 439 -6.97 -10.46 -17.17
N ASP A 440 -6.99 -11.51 -17.99
CA ASP A 440 -7.34 -12.88 -17.59
C ASP A 440 -6.09 -13.62 -17.08
N ASP A 441 -6.26 -14.49 -16.06
CA ASP A 441 -5.17 -15.28 -15.46
C ASP A 441 -4.57 -16.32 -16.41
N THR A 442 -5.32 -16.72 -17.43
CA THR A 442 -4.87 -17.71 -18.45
C THR A 442 -3.87 -17.14 -19.44
N LEU A 443 -3.71 -15.83 -19.51
CA LEU A 443 -2.72 -15.18 -20.34
C LEU A 443 -1.30 -15.50 -19.86
N SER A 444 -0.32 -15.52 -20.78
CA SER A 444 1.10 -15.61 -20.45
C SER A 444 1.56 -14.40 -19.63
N ILE A 445 2.68 -14.52 -18.92
CA ILE A 445 3.28 -13.42 -18.17
C ILE A 445 3.47 -12.19 -19.05
N LYS A 446 3.96 -12.41 -20.28
CA LYS A 446 4.17 -11.35 -21.28
C LYS A 446 2.87 -10.62 -21.62
N GLU A 447 1.81 -11.37 -21.94
CA GLU A 447 0.51 -10.80 -22.31
C GLU A 447 -0.13 -10.03 -21.16
N LYS A 448 0.01 -10.50 -19.90
CA LYS A 448 -0.45 -9.78 -18.71
C LYS A 448 0.26 -8.43 -18.55
N ILE A 449 1.59 -8.41 -18.70
CA ILE A 449 2.40 -7.17 -18.66
C ILE A 449 1.96 -6.22 -19.78
N GLU A 450 1.78 -6.72 -21.01
CA GLU A 450 1.32 -5.92 -22.14
C GLU A 450 -0.10 -5.38 -21.93
N ALA A 451 -0.99 -6.16 -21.31
CA ALA A 451 -2.35 -5.73 -20.98
C ALA A 451 -2.35 -4.55 -20.00
N ILE A 452 -1.57 -4.63 -18.93
CA ILE A 452 -1.41 -3.52 -17.97
C ILE A 452 -0.81 -2.30 -18.66
N ALA A 453 0.29 -2.47 -19.39
CA ALA A 453 0.98 -1.37 -20.06
C ALA A 453 0.08 -0.64 -21.06
N LYS A 454 -0.70 -1.37 -21.85
CA LYS A 454 -1.58 -0.78 -22.87
C LYS A 454 -2.87 -0.22 -22.30
N LYS A 455 -3.54 -0.95 -21.40
CA LYS A 455 -4.88 -0.55 -20.89
C LYS A 455 -4.80 0.47 -19.76
N ILE A 456 -3.78 0.37 -18.89
CA ILE A 456 -3.66 1.21 -17.69
C ILE A 456 -2.68 2.35 -17.88
N TYR A 457 -1.50 2.08 -18.48
CA TYR A 457 -0.50 3.12 -18.71
C TYR A 457 -0.66 3.85 -20.04
N HIS A 458 -1.41 3.26 -20.99
CA HIS A 458 -1.58 3.73 -22.36
C HIS A 458 -0.26 3.80 -23.15
N ALA A 459 0.66 2.88 -22.87
CA ALA A 459 1.88 2.70 -23.62
C ALA A 459 1.61 2.06 -24.99
N ASP A 460 2.38 2.43 -26.00
CA ASP A 460 2.27 1.85 -27.35
C ASP A 460 2.77 0.41 -27.39
N SER A 461 3.84 0.11 -26.64
CA SER A 461 4.46 -1.20 -26.61
C SER A 461 5.21 -1.49 -25.30
N VAL A 462 5.61 -2.76 -25.15
CA VAL A 462 6.48 -3.22 -24.05
C VAL A 462 7.74 -3.84 -24.65
N ASN A 463 8.90 -3.39 -24.17
CA ASN A 463 10.20 -3.93 -24.53
C ASN A 463 10.73 -4.79 -23.37
N PHE A 464 11.06 -6.04 -23.64
CA PHE A 464 11.75 -6.89 -22.69
C PHE A 464 13.26 -6.83 -23.00
N VAL A 465 14.03 -6.27 -22.08
CA VAL A 465 15.46 -5.99 -22.26
C VAL A 465 16.31 -6.64 -21.16
N GLU A 466 17.61 -6.62 -21.30
CA GLU A 466 18.59 -7.14 -20.32
C GLU A 466 18.31 -8.62 -19.96
N LYS A 467 17.93 -8.90 -18.72
CA LYS A 467 17.69 -10.27 -18.23
C LYS A 467 16.26 -10.74 -18.45
N ALA A 468 15.33 -9.81 -18.68
CA ALA A 468 13.89 -10.09 -18.71
C ALA A 468 13.47 -11.15 -19.75
N PRO A 469 13.99 -11.20 -20.99
CA PRO A 469 13.59 -12.24 -21.95
C PRO A 469 13.86 -13.65 -21.44
N LYS A 470 15.07 -13.90 -20.92
CA LYS A 470 15.46 -15.19 -20.38
C LYS A 470 14.67 -15.56 -19.12
N GLN A 471 14.46 -14.60 -18.22
CA GLN A 471 13.69 -14.82 -16.99
C GLN A 471 12.22 -15.13 -17.29
N LEU A 472 11.65 -14.54 -18.34
CA LEU A 472 10.29 -14.84 -18.80
C LEU A 472 10.14 -16.32 -19.13
N GLU A 473 11.05 -16.84 -19.96
CA GLU A 473 11.08 -18.26 -20.35
C GLU A 473 11.29 -19.18 -19.13
N GLU A 474 12.22 -18.81 -18.24
CA GLU A 474 12.51 -19.58 -17.02
C GLU A 474 11.30 -19.64 -16.08
N LEU A 475 10.60 -18.51 -15.85
CA LEU A 475 9.44 -18.45 -14.96
C LEU A 475 8.24 -19.22 -15.52
N GLU A 476 8.01 -19.18 -16.83
CA GLU A 476 6.95 -19.97 -17.47
C GLU A 476 7.28 -21.48 -17.44
N ALA A 477 8.53 -21.85 -17.69
CA ALA A 477 8.97 -23.25 -17.59
C ALA A 477 8.87 -23.81 -16.14
N LEU A 478 9.02 -22.97 -15.14
CA LEU A 478 8.84 -23.33 -13.72
C LEU A 478 7.36 -23.37 -13.30
N GLY A 479 6.41 -23.07 -14.18
CA GLY A 479 4.97 -23.16 -13.93
C GLY A 479 4.34 -21.92 -13.27
N PHE A 480 5.03 -20.78 -13.27
CA PHE A 480 4.54 -19.53 -12.69
C PHE A 480 3.68 -18.68 -13.63
N GLY A 481 3.37 -19.17 -14.84
CA GLY A 481 2.62 -18.44 -15.87
C GLY A 481 1.25 -17.93 -15.42
N ASN A 482 0.56 -18.64 -14.53
CA ASN A 482 -0.78 -18.26 -14.05
C ASN A 482 -0.78 -17.20 -12.93
N LEU A 483 0.39 -16.80 -12.40
CA LEU A 483 0.45 -15.80 -11.35
C LEU A 483 0.12 -14.39 -11.89
N PRO A 484 -0.56 -13.54 -11.11
CA PRO A 484 -0.75 -12.15 -11.45
C PRO A 484 0.58 -11.39 -11.49
N VAL A 485 0.60 -10.26 -12.17
CA VAL A 485 1.78 -9.42 -12.35
C VAL A 485 1.70 -8.17 -11.48
N CYS A 486 2.79 -7.87 -10.78
CA CYS A 486 3.02 -6.66 -10.03
C CYS A 486 4.03 -5.79 -10.79
N MET A 487 3.56 -4.75 -11.48
CA MET A 487 4.43 -3.82 -12.18
C MET A 487 5.17 -2.92 -11.18
N ALA A 488 6.50 -2.99 -11.19
CA ALA A 488 7.38 -2.15 -10.38
C ALA A 488 7.97 -1.04 -11.27
N LYS A 489 7.38 0.16 -11.19
CA LYS A 489 7.77 1.33 -11.96
C LYS A 489 7.78 2.60 -11.09
N THR A 490 8.25 3.70 -11.66
CA THR A 490 8.11 5.02 -11.02
C THR A 490 6.64 5.34 -10.74
N GLN A 491 6.37 5.91 -9.58
CA GLN A 491 5.02 6.37 -9.20
C GLN A 491 4.63 7.73 -9.80
N ASN A 492 5.58 8.47 -10.35
CA ASN A 492 5.38 9.88 -10.74
C ASN A 492 4.81 10.06 -12.15
N SER A 493 4.66 9.00 -12.93
CA SER A 493 4.21 9.04 -14.32
C SER A 493 3.47 7.76 -14.69
N PHE A 494 2.61 7.81 -15.69
CA PHE A 494 2.10 6.60 -16.35
C PHE A 494 3.21 5.81 -17.07
N SER A 495 4.25 6.51 -17.55
CA SER A 495 5.43 5.85 -18.17
C SER A 495 6.41 5.32 -17.12
N ASP A 496 7.47 4.68 -17.56
CA ASP A 496 8.64 4.30 -16.74
C ASP A 496 9.69 5.43 -16.62
N ASN A 497 9.43 6.59 -17.26
CA ASN A 497 10.24 7.79 -17.13
C ASN A 497 9.55 8.81 -16.20
N PRO A 498 10.11 9.10 -14.99
CA PRO A 498 9.49 10.02 -14.03
C PRO A 498 9.40 11.46 -14.48
N ALA A 499 10.10 11.85 -15.55
CA ALA A 499 10.07 13.21 -16.10
C ALA A 499 8.87 13.46 -17.03
N LEU A 500 8.19 12.42 -17.49
CA LEU A 500 7.02 12.52 -18.34
C LEU A 500 5.76 12.70 -17.51
N LEU A 501 5.42 13.95 -17.18
CA LEU A 501 4.26 14.30 -16.37
C LEU A 501 2.94 14.29 -17.18
N GLY A 502 1.81 14.41 -16.47
CA GLY A 502 0.48 14.47 -17.10
C GLY A 502 0.03 13.10 -17.61
N ALA A 503 -0.44 13.04 -18.84
CA ALA A 503 -0.80 11.82 -19.56
C ALA A 503 0.08 11.67 -20.82
N PRO A 504 1.31 11.13 -20.67
CA PRO A 504 2.24 10.98 -21.78
C PRO A 504 1.67 10.06 -22.87
N LYS A 505 2.08 10.30 -24.11
CA LYS A 505 1.72 9.50 -25.30
C LYS A 505 2.98 9.12 -26.04
N ASN A 506 2.86 8.13 -26.94
CA ASN A 506 3.94 7.68 -27.82
C ASN A 506 5.18 7.24 -27.03
N PHE A 507 4.98 6.38 -26.00
CA PHE A 507 6.05 5.82 -25.19
C PHE A 507 5.93 4.29 -25.07
N SER A 508 7.04 3.66 -24.75
CA SER A 508 7.11 2.23 -24.47
C SER A 508 7.51 2.00 -23.03
N ILE A 509 7.06 0.91 -22.43
CA ILE A 509 7.52 0.43 -21.12
C ILE A 509 8.66 -0.56 -21.34
N SER A 510 9.78 -0.40 -20.62
CA SER A 510 10.94 -1.29 -20.71
C SER A 510 11.04 -2.16 -19.46
N VAL A 511 10.73 -3.44 -19.59
CA VAL A 511 10.90 -4.45 -18.52
C VAL A 511 12.33 -4.97 -18.57
N ARG A 512 13.10 -4.74 -17.49
CA ARG A 512 14.53 -5.09 -17.39
C ARG A 512 14.77 -6.38 -16.61
N ASN A 513 13.89 -6.66 -15.65
CA ASN A 513 14.04 -7.80 -14.76
C ASN A 513 12.67 -8.34 -14.36
N LEU A 514 12.58 -9.66 -14.19
CA LEU A 514 11.42 -10.36 -13.67
C LEU A 514 11.82 -11.16 -12.44
N LYS A 515 11.04 -11.07 -11.37
CA LYS A 515 11.26 -11.80 -10.12
C LYS A 515 9.95 -12.43 -9.67
N VAL A 516 9.96 -13.69 -9.31
CA VAL A 516 8.79 -14.31 -8.67
C VAL A 516 8.83 -14.11 -7.16
N SER A 517 7.73 -13.63 -6.60
CA SER A 517 7.42 -13.68 -5.16
C SER A 517 6.50 -14.87 -4.95
N ALA A 518 7.10 -16.07 -4.88
CA ALA A 518 6.37 -17.34 -4.94
C ALA A 518 5.50 -17.57 -3.71
N GLY A 519 5.93 -17.10 -2.54
CA GLY A 519 5.15 -17.12 -1.31
C GLY A 519 3.95 -16.17 -1.38
N ALA A 520 4.16 -14.95 -1.83
CA ALA A 520 3.08 -13.96 -2.01
C ALA A 520 2.14 -14.34 -3.17
N GLY A 521 2.65 -15.02 -4.20
CA GLY A 521 1.86 -15.51 -5.34
C GLY A 521 1.68 -14.48 -6.44
N PHE A 522 2.72 -13.72 -6.79
CA PHE A 522 2.75 -12.82 -7.94
C PHE A 522 4.16 -12.68 -8.54
N ILE A 523 4.22 -12.19 -9.78
CA ILE A 523 5.46 -11.89 -10.47
C ILE A 523 5.70 -10.38 -10.44
N VAL A 524 6.90 -9.96 -10.02
CA VAL A 524 7.32 -8.57 -10.05
C VAL A 524 8.05 -8.28 -11.35
N ALA A 525 7.51 -7.36 -12.16
CA ALA A 525 8.11 -6.87 -13.38
C ALA A 525 8.75 -5.50 -13.16
N LEU A 526 10.08 -5.44 -13.16
CA LEU A 526 10.86 -4.23 -12.88
C LEU A 526 11.15 -3.47 -14.17
N THR A 527 10.73 -2.20 -14.24
CA THR A 527 10.91 -1.33 -15.41
C THR A 527 12.10 -0.38 -15.26
N GLY A 528 12.71 -0.32 -14.09
CA GLY A 528 13.84 0.54 -13.77
C GLY A 528 14.55 0.11 -12.49
N ASP A 529 15.44 0.95 -12.00
CA ASP A 529 16.12 0.74 -10.72
C ASP A 529 15.16 1.05 -9.57
N ILE A 530 14.42 0.05 -9.15
CA ILE A 530 13.49 0.15 -8.02
C ILE A 530 14.25 -0.14 -6.74
N MET A 531 14.33 0.86 -5.88
CA MET A 531 15.03 0.74 -4.60
C MET A 531 14.17 0.05 -3.55
N THR A 532 14.63 -1.12 -3.10
CA THR A 532 14.06 -1.86 -1.97
C THR A 532 14.65 -1.45 -0.62
N MET A 533 15.69 -0.60 -0.63
CA MET A 533 16.27 0.03 0.56
C MET A 533 16.44 1.53 0.30
N PRO A 534 15.46 2.37 0.71
CA PRO A 534 15.58 3.82 0.62
C PRO A 534 16.73 4.38 1.46
N GLY A 535 17.24 5.54 1.12
CA GLY A 535 18.18 6.27 1.95
C GLY A 535 17.50 7.43 2.66
N LEU A 536 18.05 7.86 3.78
CA LEU A 536 17.65 9.11 4.41
C LEU A 536 17.96 10.31 3.49
N PRO A 537 17.08 11.34 3.45
CA PRO A 537 17.29 12.56 2.68
C PRO A 537 18.38 13.44 3.33
N LYS A 538 18.74 14.53 2.68
CA LYS A 538 19.72 15.50 3.20
C LYS A 538 19.32 16.08 4.57
N ARG A 539 18.02 16.27 4.79
CA ARG A 539 17.42 16.69 6.07
C ARG A 539 16.28 15.73 6.39
N PRO A 540 16.55 14.66 7.14
CA PRO A 540 15.52 13.69 7.52
C PRO A 540 14.57 14.26 8.57
N ALA A 541 13.34 13.74 8.61
CA ALA A 541 12.37 14.10 9.64
C ALA A 541 12.89 13.85 11.05
N ALA A 542 13.76 12.86 11.21
CA ALA A 542 14.44 12.52 12.46
C ALA A 542 15.16 13.71 13.14
N GLU A 543 15.61 14.72 12.37
CA GLU A 543 16.25 15.92 12.94
C GLU A 543 15.27 16.83 13.71
N ARG A 544 13.94 16.65 13.53
CA ARG A 544 12.89 17.49 14.12
C ARG A 544 12.05 16.76 15.16
N ILE A 545 12.12 15.44 15.17
CA ILE A 545 11.38 14.61 16.13
C ILE A 545 12.12 14.67 17.46
N ASP A 546 11.42 15.02 18.52
CA ASP A 546 11.96 15.12 19.88
C ASP A 546 10.94 14.62 20.91
N ILE A 547 11.39 14.37 22.12
CA ILE A 547 10.58 13.93 23.24
C ILE A 547 10.95 14.74 24.50
N ASP A 548 9.95 15.25 25.19
CA ASP A 548 10.16 15.99 26.44
C ASP A 548 10.30 15.06 27.67
N ASN A 549 10.54 15.65 28.84
CA ASN A 549 10.73 14.92 30.10
C ASN A 549 9.46 14.19 30.58
N ASP A 550 8.30 14.55 30.09
CA ASP A 550 7.01 13.93 30.40
C ASP A 550 6.65 12.82 29.37
N GLY A 551 7.55 12.57 28.41
CA GLY A 551 7.35 11.57 27.37
C GLY A 551 6.49 12.03 26.20
N LYS A 552 6.20 13.33 26.09
CA LYS A 552 5.41 13.90 25.00
C LYS A 552 6.29 14.09 23.77
N ILE A 553 5.86 13.53 22.64
CA ILE A 553 6.58 13.59 21.36
C ILE A 553 6.21 14.89 20.62
N THR A 554 7.20 15.50 19.98
CA THR A 554 7.05 16.66 19.11
C THR A 554 7.70 16.42 17.75
N GLY A 555 7.34 17.19 16.73
CA GLY A 555 7.95 17.12 15.41
C GLY A 555 7.61 15.87 14.60
N LEU A 556 6.68 15.04 15.06
CA LEU A 556 6.19 13.84 14.35
C LEU A 556 5.12 14.21 13.31
N PHE A 557 5.17 15.34 12.66
CA PHE A 557 4.28 15.92 11.63
C PHE A 557 3.41 17.06 12.11
#